data_9138e18dad2099d2acf73b72d23e36b2
#
_entry.id   9138e18dad2099d2acf73b72d23e36b2
#
_cell.length_a   1.000
_cell.length_b   1.000
_cell.length_c   1.000
_cell.angle_alpha   90.00
_cell.angle_beta   90.00
_cell.angle_gamma   90.00
#
_symmetry.space_group_name_H-M   'P 1'
#
loop_
_entity.id
_entity.type
_entity.pdbx_description
1 polymer ?
#
loop_
_entity_poly.entity_id
_entity_poly.type
_entity_poly.pdbx_seq_one_letter_code
_entity_poly.pdbx_strand_id
1 'polypeptide(L)'
;LKIACAKGKFPIRKKYLPHIPKEMINIIEKCINVNTYDRYDNVLQIMNDISSINTHLDWYYNKENEEKFTWTLNTNDNYINIMLLKVGTMWEIIDDYRESLYVETKAKGYRAIRDIIKKYEKIALL
;
A
#
# COMPACT_ATOMS: atom_id res chain seq x y z
N LEU A 1 0.31 21.34 15.98
CA LEU A 1 -0.42 20.08 15.88
C LEU A 1 -1.94 20.28 15.77
N LYS A 2 -2.53 21.07 16.67
CA LYS A 2 -3.97 21.35 16.64
C LYS A 2 -4.42 22.00 15.32
N ILE A 3 -3.64 22.93 14.78
CA ILE A 3 -3.95 23.58 13.50
C ILE A 3 -3.85 22.56 12.36
N ALA A 4 -2.83 21.72 12.37
CA ALA A 4 -2.66 20.68 11.34
C ALA A 4 -3.81 19.67 11.37
N CYS A 5 -4.28 19.28 12.55
CA CYS A 5 -5.43 18.37 12.70
C CYS A 5 -6.70 19.02 12.16
N ALA A 6 -6.96 20.28 12.51
CA ALA A 6 -8.16 21.00 12.08
C ALA A 6 -8.22 21.17 10.56
N LYS A 7 -7.05 21.36 9.92
CA LYS A 7 -6.95 21.52 8.46
C LYS A 7 -6.81 20.19 7.72
N GLY A 8 -6.84 19.06 8.42
CA GLY A 8 -6.67 17.75 7.82
C GLY A 8 -5.25 17.43 7.37
N LYS A 9 -4.25 18.15 7.89
CA LYS A 9 -2.84 17.96 7.54
C LYS A 9 -2.14 16.94 8.43
N PHE A 10 -2.73 16.59 9.55
CA PHE A 10 -2.22 15.58 10.47
C PHE A 10 -3.33 14.62 10.87
N PRO A 11 -3.09 13.31 10.86
CA PRO A 11 -1.88 12.65 10.35
C PRO A 11 -1.68 12.89 8.84
N ILE A 12 -0.47 12.62 8.32
CA ILE A 12 -0.18 12.79 6.89
C ILE A 12 -1.08 11.85 6.10
N ARG A 13 -1.90 12.43 5.22
CA ARG A 13 -2.90 11.69 4.46
C ARG A 13 -2.40 11.29 3.08
N LYS A 14 -3.00 10.25 2.49
CA LYS A 14 -2.73 9.79 1.12
C LYS A 14 -1.29 9.33 0.87
N LYS A 15 -0.54 9.03 1.93
CA LYS A 15 0.80 8.45 1.86
C LYS A 15 0.77 7.02 2.39
N TYR A 16 0.36 6.10 1.54
CA TYR A 16 0.24 4.69 1.91
C TYR A 16 1.23 3.85 1.12
N LEU A 17 1.71 2.78 1.75
CA LEU A 17 2.59 1.83 1.10
C LEU A 17 1.83 1.08 -0.01
N PRO A 18 2.54 0.62 -1.07
CA PRO A 18 1.90 0.01 -2.23
C PRO A 18 1.02 -1.19 -1.96
N HIS A 19 1.30 -1.95 -0.89
CA HIS A 19 0.55 -3.16 -0.58
C HIS A 19 -0.75 -2.91 0.19
N ILE A 20 -0.99 -1.66 0.62
CA ILE A 20 -2.22 -1.32 1.34
C ILE A 20 -3.38 -1.25 0.35
N PRO A 21 -4.44 -2.05 0.53
CA PRO A 21 -5.57 -2.07 -0.38
C PRO A 21 -6.31 -0.72 -0.42
N LYS A 22 -6.84 -0.37 -1.58
CA LYS A 22 -7.60 0.87 -1.73
C LYS A 22 -8.83 0.90 -0.80
N GLU A 23 -9.48 -0.24 -0.62
CA GLU A 23 -10.63 -0.36 0.27
C GLU A 23 -10.25 -0.05 1.72
N MET A 24 -9.08 -0.50 2.17
CA MET A 24 -8.55 -0.18 3.49
C MET A 24 -8.23 1.31 3.60
N ILE A 25 -7.61 1.89 2.57
CA ILE A 25 -7.31 3.32 2.50
C ILE A 25 -8.59 4.13 2.64
N ASN A 26 -9.66 3.75 1.94
CA ASN A 26 -10.94 4.44 2.02
C ASN A 26 -11.53 4.39 3.44
N ILE A 27 -11.40 3.27 4.12
CA ILE A 27 -11.85 3.13 5.51
C ILE A 27 -11.05 4.06 6.43
N ILE A 28 -9.72 4.08 6.29
CA ILE A 28 -8.83 4.94 7.07
C ILE A 28 -9.18 6.41 6.83
N GLU A 29 -9.31 6.82 5.56
CA GLU A 29 -9.64 8.20 5.21
C GLU A 29 -10.99 8.62 5.79
N LYS A 30 -11.96 7.73 5.81
CA LYS A 30 -13.26 8.01 6.42
C LYS A 30 -13.15 8.20 7.93
N CYS A 31 -12.35 7.36 8.61
CA CYS A 31 -12.11 7.46 10.05
C CYS A 31 -11.49 8.79 10.46
N ILE A 32 -10.58 9.34 9.64
CA ILE A 32 -9.82 10.55 9.95
C ILE A 32 -10.33 11.80 9.21
N ASN A 33 -11.54 11.73 8.64
CA ASN A 33 -12.13 12.86 7.94
C ASN A 33 -12.27 14.06 8.89
N VAL A 34 -11.93 15.26 8.39
CA VAL A 34 -12.03 16.49 9.17
C VAL A 34 -13.49 16.80 9.51
N ASN A 35 -14.41 16.55 8.55
CA ASN A 35 -15.83 16.71 8.77
C ASN A 35 -16.37 15.51 9.53
N THR A 36 -16.88 15.73 10.76
CA THR A 36 -17.38 14.66 11.61
C THR A 36 -18.59 13.94 11.02
N TYR A 37 -19.39 14.60 10.18
CA TYR A 37 -20.52 13.97 9.50
C TYR A 37 -20.10 12.96 8.45
N ASP A 38 -18.88 13.06 7.95
CA ASP A 38 -18.34 12.14 6.96
C ASP A 38 -17.55 10.99 7.59
N ARG A 39 -17.46 10.94 8.92
CA ARG A 39 -16.85 9.83 9.65
C ARG A 39 -17.85 8.71 9.88
N TYR A 40 -17.32 7.56 10.31
CA TYR A 40 -18.19 6.46 10.75
C TYR A 40 -18.99 6.86 12.00
N ASP A 41 -20.25 6.44 12.03
CA ASP A 41 -21.13 6.71 13.19
C ASP A 41 -20.78 5.84 14.40
N ASN A 42 -20.28 4.61 14.17
CA ASN A 42 -19.92 3.70 15.24
C ASN A 42 -18.89 2.66 14.79
N VAL A 43 -18.32 1.95 15.76
CA VAL A 43 -17.30 0.93 15.54
C VAL A 43 -17.82 -0.25 14.72
N LEU A 44 -19.10 -0.58 14.85
CA LEU A 44 -19.70 -1.70 14.12
C LEU A 44 -19.66 -1.48 12.62
N GLN A 45 -19.89 -0.26 12.15
CA GLN A 45 -19.78 0.08 10.73
C GLN A 45 -18.34 -0.11 10.22
N ILE A 46 -17.36 0.31 11.02
CA ILE A 46 -15.94 0.12 10.69
C ILE A 46 -15.63 -1.38 10.56
N MET A 47 -16.06 -2.18 11.53
CA MET A 47 -15.84 -3.62 11.53
C MET A 47 -16.49 -4.29 10.32
N ASN A 48 -17.72 -3.88 9.97
CA ASN A 48 -18.41 -4.42 8.80
C ASN A 48 -17.66 -4.10 7.50
N ASP A 49 -17.18 -2.88 7.35
CA ASP A 49 -16.44 -2.48 6.16
C ASP A 49 -15.09 -3.20 6.07
N ILE A 50 -14.37 -3.36 7.17
CA ILE A 50 -13.12 -4.12 7.20
C ILE A 50 -13.37 -5.59 6.85
N SER A 51 -14.41 -6.21 7.41
CA SER A 51 -14.70 -7.61 7.16
C SER A 51 -15.16 -7.90 5.74
N SER A 52 -15.60 -6.88 5.00
CA SER A 52 -15.94 -7.02 3.59
C SER A 52 -14.72 -7.05 2.66
N ILE A 53 -13.53 -6.71 3.17
CA ILE A 53 -12.29 -6.75 2.40
C ILE A 53 -11.78 -8.19 2.39
N ASN A 54 -11.98 -8.89 1.27
CA ASN A 54 -11.60 -10.30 1.14
C ASN A 54 -10.84 -10.60 -0.16
N THR A 55 -10.43 -9.56 -0.88
CA THR A 55 -9.83 -9.70 -2.21
C THR A 55 -8.34 -9.42 -2.24
N HIS A 56 -7.70 -9.38 -1.08
CA HIS A 56 -6.29 -9.00 -0.98
C HIS A 56 -5.46 -10.11 -0.36
N LEU A 57 -4.20 -10.19 -0.79
CA LEU A 57 -3.23 -11.14 -0.30
C LEU A 57 -2.40 -10.54 0.84
N ASP A 58 -1.85 -11.39 1.67
CA ASP A 58 -1.06 -10.98 2.83
C ASP A 58 0.38 -10.70 2.43
N TRP A 59 0.65 -9.49 2.00
CA TRP A 59 1.99 -9.04 1.68
C TRP A 59 2.75 -8.63 2.93
N TYR A 60 3.98 -9.12 3.04
CA TYR A 60 4.89 -8.72 4.11
C TYR A 60 5.83 -7.64 3.58
N TYR A 61 5.82 -6.47 4.23
CA TYR A 61 6.69 -5.35 3.89
C TYR A 61 7.89 -5.30 4.83
N ASN A 62 9.08 -5.11 4.27
CA ASN A 62 10.29 -4.90 5.05
C ASN A 62 11.09 -3.73 4.48
N LYS A 63 11.39 -2.76 5.34
CA LYS A 63 12.28 -1.65 5.02
C LYS A 63 13.66 -1.99 5.61
N GLU A 64 14.62 -2.34 4.76
CA GLU A 64 15.98 -2.63 5.20
C GLU A 64 16.75 -1.36 5.51
N ASN A 65 16.60 -0.32 4.68
CA ASN A 65 17.16 1.02 4.88
C ASN A 65 16.42 2.02 4.00
N GLU A 66 16.88 3.28 3.93
CA GLU A 66 16.22 4.31 3.13
C GLU A 66 16.28 4.07 1.61
N GLU A 67 17.11 3.13 1.16
CA GLU A 67 17.35 2.85 -0.25
C GLU A 67 16.91 1.45 -0.67
N LYS A 68 16.39 0.63 0.24
CA LYS A 68 15.98 -0.74 -0.06
C LYS A 68 14.72 -1.15 0.69
N PHE A 69 13.70 -1.53 -0.07
CA PHE A 69 12.39 -1.95 0.43
C PHE A 69 11.98 -3.25 -0.25
N THR A 70 11.37 -4.15 0.49
CA THR A 70 10.92 -5.44 -0.05
C THR A 70 9.48 -5.72 0.32
N TRP A 71 8.76 -6.37 -0.60
CA TRP A 71 7.40 -6.89 -0.39
C TRP A 71 7.42 -8.37 -0.72
N THR A 72 7.05 -9.19 0.23
CA THR A 72 7.09 -10.64 0.11
C THR A 72 5.70 -11.22 0.31
N LEU A 73 5.31 -12.13 -0.58
CA LEU A 73 4.11 -12.91 -0.44
C LEU A 73 4.48 -14.39 -0.40
N ASN A 74 4.08 -15.07 0.66
CA ASN A 74 4.30 -16.50 0.80
C ASN A 74 2.94 -17.19 0.88
N THR A 75 2.59 -17.90 -0.19
CA THR A 75 1.40 -18.74 -0.24
C THR A 75 1.83 -20.21 -0.27
N ASN A 76 0.86 -21.12 -0.09
CA ASN A 76 1.18 -22.56 -0.09
C ASN A 76 1.86 -23.03 -1.38
N ASP A 77 1.57 -22.36 -2.49
CA ASP A 77 2.06 -22.77 -3.81
C ASP A 77 3.13 -21.83 -4.38
N ASN A 78 3.25 -20.61 -3.86
CA ASN A 78 4.12 -19.59 -4.46
C ASN A 78 4.81 -18.73 -3.43
N TYR A 79 6.06 -18.38 -3.72
CA TYR A 79 6.81 -17.35 -3.03
C TYR A 79 7.11 -16.23 -4.03
N ILE A 80 6.68 -15.03 -3.71
CA ILE A 80 6.86 -13.85 -4.57
C ILE A 80 7.60 -12.78 -3.79
N ASN A 81 8.66 -12.25 -4.39
CA ASN A 81 9.45 -11.18 -3.79
C ASN A 81 9.54 -10.01 -4.77
N ILE A 82 9.16 -8.82 -4.32
CA ILE A 82 9.28 -7.58 -5.07
C ILE A 82 10.21 -6.66 -4.28
N MET A 83 11.21 -6.10 -4.96
CA MET A 83 12.19 -5.24 -4.32
C MET A 83 12.23 -3.89 -5.01
N LEU A 84 12.35 -2.83 -4.22
CA LEU A 84 12.62 -1.47 -4.69
C LEU A 84 13.98 -1.06 -4.15
N LEU A 85 14.92 -0.80 -5.04
CA LEU A 85 16.31 -0.54 -4.69
C LEU A 85 16.80 0.72 -5.39
N LYS A 86 17.46 1.60 -4.66
CA LYS A 86 18.09 2.79 -5.25
C LYS A 86 19.40 2.40 -5.90
N VAL A 87 19.58 2.74 -7.18
CA VAL A 87 20.77 2.47 -7.97
C VAL A 87 21.23 3.80 -8.60
N GLY A 88 22.24 4.42 -8.02
CA GLY A 88 22.69 5.74 -8.45
C GLY A 88 21.61 6.79 -8.22
N THR A 89 21.16 7.44 -9.31
CA THR A 89 20.07 8.44 -9.26
C THR A 89 18.70 7.87 -9.60
N MET A 90 18.65 6.58 -9.95
CA MET A 90 17.42 5.90 -10.36
C MET A 90 16.98 4.89 -9.30
N TRP A 91 15.75 4.42 -9.43
CA TRP A 91 15.20 3.35 -8.62
C TRP A 91 14.92 2.14 -9.49
N GLU A 92 15.40 0.98 -9.06
CA GLU A 92 15.18 -0.30 -9.74
C GLU A 92 14.11 -1.08 -9.02
N ILE A 93 13.17 -1.64 -9.78
CA ILE A 93 12.14 -2.54 -9.28
C ILE A 93 12.47 -3.94 -9.79
N ILE A 94 12.69 -4.85 -8.85
CA ILE A 94 13.03 -6.24 -9.15
C ILE A 94 11.87 -7.12 -8.73
N ASP A 95 11.38 -7.90 -9.69
CA ASP A 95 10.30 -8.88 -9.50
C ASP A 95 10.79 -10.23 -10.00
N ASP A 96 10.54 -11.31 -9.25
CA ASP A 96 11.03 -12.65 -9.55
C ASP A 96 10.64 -13.14 -10.94
N TYR A 97 9.52 -12.67 -11.49
CA TYR A 97 8.95 -13.18 -12.74
C TYR A 97 9.01 -12.20 -13.90
N ARG A 98 9.68 -11.07 -13.73
CA ARG A 98 9.73 -10.01 -14.75
C ARG A 98 11.12 -9.41 -14.85
N GLU A 99 11.37 -8.75 -15.98
CA GLU A 99 12.58 -7.96 -16.14
C GLU A 99 12.55 -6.75 -15.21
N SER A 100 13.74 -6.33 -14.78
CA SER A 100 13.89 -5.15 -13.93
C SER A 100 13.35 -3.91 -14.62
N LEU A 101 12.68 -3.06 -13.85
CA LEU A 101 12.17 -1.77 -14.29
C LEU A 101 12.91 -0.66 -13.57
N TYR A 102 13.31 0.36 -14.30
CA TYR A 102 13.97 1.54 -13.72
C TYR A 102 13.05 2.74 -13.78
N VAL A 103 12.95 3.46 -12.67
CA VAL A 103 12.14 4.67 -12.55
C VAL A 103 12.95 5.80 -11.94
N GLU A 104 12.54 7.03 -12.19
CA GLU A 104 13.28 8.22 -11.78
C GLU A 104 13.14 8.55 -10.30
N THR A 105 12.00 8.24 -9.71
CA THR A 105 11.68 8.61 -8.33
C THR A 105 11.11 7.44 -7.54
N LYS A 106 11.24 7.53 -6.22
CA LYS A 106 10.66 6.56 -5.30
C LYS A 106 9.13 6.50 -5.44
N ALA A 107 8.48 7.63 -5.67
CA ALA A 107 7.03 7.69 -5.84
C ALA A 107 6.58 6.92 -7.09
N LYS A 108 7.31 7.06 -8.20
CA LYS A 108 7.06 6.26 -9.40
C LYS A 108 7.30 4.78 -9.17
N GLY A 109 8.31 4.45 -8.37
CA GLY A 109 8.58 3.08 -7.95
C GLY A 109 7.41 2.48 -7.16
N TYR A 110 6.85 3.22 -6.23
CA TYR A 110 5.69 2.79 -5.46
C TYR A 110 4.45 2.56 -6.35
N ARG A 111 4.24 3.41 -7.35
CA ARG A 111 3.13 3.21 -8.30
C ARG A 111 3.31 1.93 -9.11
N ALA A 112 4.51 1.70 -9.60
CA ALA A 112 4.81 0.49 -10.36
C ALA A 112 4.62 -0.77 -9.51
N ILE A 113 5.07 -0.75 -8.26
CA ILE A 113 4.90 -1.88 -7.33
C ILE A 113 3.42 -2.11 -7.02
N ARG A 114 2.64 -1.05 -6.84
CA ARG A 114 1.20 -1.16 -6.62
C ARG A 114 0.52 -1.85 -7.79
N ASP A 115 0.89 -1.51 -9.01
CA ASP A 115 0.34 -2.14 -10.22
C ASP A 115 0.74 -3.62 -10.31
N ILE A 116 1.98 -3.95 -9.96
CA ILE A 116 2.46 -5.34 -9.91
C ILE A 116 1.68 -6.13 -8.86
N ILE A 117 1.50 -5.60 -7.67
CA ILE A 117 0.74 -6.24 -6.59
C ILE A 117 -0.71 -6.50 -7.03
N LYS A 118 -1.34 -5.54 -7.68
CA LYS A 118 -2.71 -5.70 -8.20
C LYS A 118 -2.80 -6.83 -9.23
N LYS A 119 -1.80 -6.96 -10.08
CA LYS A 119 -1.77 -8.04 -11.07
C LYS A 119 -1.65 -9.41 -10.41
N TYR A 120 -0.79 -9.54 -9.39
CA TYR A 120 -0.68 -10.80 -8.64
C TYR A 120 -1.98 -11.14 -7.90
N GLU A 121 -2.60 -10.17 -7.26
CA GLU A 121 -3.87 -10.36 -6.56
C GLU A 121 -4.97 -10.79 -7.51
N LYS A 122 -5.03 -10.20 -8.70
CA LYS A 122 -6.01 -10.56 -9.72
C LYS A 122 -5.83 -12.00 -10.20
N ILE A 123 -4.60 -12.42 -10.40
CA ILE A 123 -4.29 -13.80 -10.81
C ILE A 123 -4.64 -14.80 -9.71
N ALA A 124 -4.29 -14.48 -8.46
CA ALA A 124 -4.50 -15.39 -7.33
C ALA A 124 -5.99 -15.60 -7.02
N LEU A 125 -6.85 -14.63 -7.37
CA LEU A 125 -8.29 -14.69 -7.10
C LEU A 125 -9.10 -15.31 -8.24
N LEU A 126 -8.44 -15.64 -9.36
CA LEU A 126 -9.09 -16.40 -10.43
C LEU A 126 -9.20 -17.87 -10.06
#